data_cba5b3fd970d4c67c5799ee7ff6e51e4
#
_entry.id   cba5b3fd970d4c67c5799ee7ff6e51e4
#
_cell.length_a   1.000
_cell.length_b   1.000
_cell.length_c   1.000
_cell.angle_alpha   90.00
_cell.angle_beta   90.00
_cell.angle_gamma   90.00
#
_symmetry.space_group_name_H-M   'P 1'
#
loop_
_entity.id
_entity.type
_entity.pdbx_description
1 polymer ?
#
loop_
_entity_poly.entity_id
_entity_poly.type
_entity_poly.pdbx_seq_one_letter_code
_entity_poly.pdbx_strand_id
1 'polypeptide(L)'
;YTEIGDGNRLIRRMRTVFDTEDASLQVRFHNQRALKAYMSEIPFGIGLGVDREEIPPQNKFYFVATCPPDSELVYIWIHTGKVGLIVYLVLQVLMYICGCCILLFRVQNPEIRGPLTGMLCGTAGMLVASYANQIYFQFPNGPLIYTCLTLVFLAPYFDKQYSEAHGRPTD
;
A
#
# COMPACT_ATOMS: atom_id res chain seq x y z
N TYR A 1 -27.04 -20.39 -0.10
CA TYR A 1 -26.35 -19.58 -1.13
C TYR A 1 -27.36 -19.29 -2.24
N THR A 2 -27.64 -18.03 -2.53
CA THR A 2 -28.53 -17.62 -3.61
C THR A 2 -27.75 -17.55 -4.91
N GLU A 3 -28.23 -18.19 -5.97
CA GLU A 3 -27.63 -18.19 -7.33
C GLU A 3 -27.83 -16.86 -8.08
N ILE A 4 -28.34 -15.84 -7.39
CA ILE A 4 -28.60 -14.51 -7.96
C ILE A 4 -27.25 -13.86 -8.37
N GLY A 5 -27.04 -13.65 -9.66
CA GLY A 5 -25.87 -12.95 -10.20
C GLY A 5 -24.73 -13.86 -10.69
N ASP A 6 -24.90 -15.19 -10.78
CA ASP A 6 -23.87 -16.12 -11.28
C ASP A 6 -23.46 -15.89 -12.74
N GLY A 7 -24.29 -15.20 -13.52
CA GLY A 7 -23.97 -14.73 -14.85
C GLY A 7 -22.98 -13.54 -14.86
N ASN A 8 -22.80 -12.86 -13.72
CA ASN A 8 -21.87 -11.72 -13.64
C ASN A 8 -20.52 -12.15 -13.06
N ARG A 9 -19.46 -12.04 -13.87
CA ARG A 9 -18.11 -12.43 -13.51
C ARG A 9 -17.57 -11.70 -12.26
N LEU A 10 -18.00 -10.46 -12.03
CA LEU A 10 -17.61 -9.67 -10.87
C LEU A 10 -18.25 -10.20 -9.58
N ILE A 11 -19.56 -10.50 -9.62
CA ILE A 11 -20.29 -11.03 -8.45
C ILE A 11 -19.72 -12.41 -8.06
N ARG A 12 -19.44 -13.26 -9.04
CA ARG A 12 -18.79 -14.55 -8.81
C ARG A 12 -17.42 -14.41 -8.17
N ARG A 13 -16.58 -13.48 -8.65
CA ARG A 13 -15.28 -13.17 -8.03
C ARG A 13 -15.39 -12.61 -6.61
N MET A 14 -16.40 -11.78 -6.34
CA MET A 14 -16.62 -11.26 -4.98
C MET A 14 -17.04 -12.36 -3.99
N ARG A 15 -17.75 -13.38 -4.44
CA ARG A 15 -18.12 -14.54 -3.60
C ARG A 15 -16.91 -15.41 -3.25
N THR A 16 -15.98 -15.59 -4.18
CA THR A 16 -14.77 -16.40 -3.95
C THR A 16 -13.73 -15.69 -3.09
N VAL A 17 -13.86 -14.39 -2.82
CA VAL A 17 -12.93 -13.64 -1.94
C VAL A 17 -12.87 -14.20 -0.51
N PHE A 18 -13.98 -14.79 -0.04
CA PHE A 18 -14.04 -15.43 1.28
C PHE A 18 -13.90 -16.96 1.25
N ASP A 19 -13.64 -17.52 0.06
CA ASP A 19 -13.43 -18.95 -0.09
C ASP A 19 -11.96 -19.28 0.18
N THR A 20 -11.71 -19.97 1.30
CA THR A 20 -10.37 -20.38 1.72
C THR A 20 -9.79 -21.49 0.83
N GLU A 21 -10.63 -22.12 -0.01
CA GLU A 21 -10.22 -23.15 -0.98
C GLU A 21 -9.92 -22.58 -2.36
N ASP A 22 -9.99 -21.25 -2.55
CA ASP A 22 -9.61 -20.61 -3.81
C ASP A 22 -8.16 -20.97 -4.16
N ALA A 23 -7.97 -21.56 -5.33
CA ALA A 23 -6.67 -22.05 -5.81
C ALA A 23 -5.61 -20.93 -5.85
N SER A 24 -6.02 -19.69 -6.14
CA SER A 24 -5.12 -18.54 -6.18
C SER A 24 -4.64 -18.16 -4.78
N LEU A 25 -5.50 -18.28 -3.78
CA LEU A 25 -5.15 -18.02 -2.38
C LEU A 25 -4.20 -19.11 -1.84
N GLN A 26 -4.44 -20.35 -2.18
CA GLN A 26 -3.57 -21.47 -1.79
C GLN A 26 -2.17 -21.37 -2.40
N VAL A 27 -2.05 -20.97 -3.68
CA VAL A 27 -0.76 -20.71 -4.33
C VAL A 27 0.00 -19.61 -3.61
N ARG A 28 -0.66 -18.51 -3.20
CA ARG A 28 -0.05 -17.43 -2.42
C ARG A 28 0.49 -17.92 -1.08
N PHE A 29 -0.30 -18.69 -0.33
CA PHE A 29 0.15 -19.27 0.93
C PHE A 29 1.31 -20.25 0.76
N HIS A 30 1.29 -21.04 -0.30
CA HIS A 30 2.39 -21.95 -0.63
C HIS A 30 3.68 -21.17 -0.91
N ASN A 31 3.61 -20.17 -1.78
CA ASN A 31 4.74 -19.31 -2.13
C ASN A 31 5.30 -18.59 -0.89
N GLN A 32 4.43 -18.04 -0.05
CA GLN A 32 4.85 -17.34 1.19
C GLN A 32 5.53 -18.30 2.18
N ARG A 33 5.05 -19.55 2.30
CA ARG A 33 5.70 -20.56 3.15
C ARG A 33 7.07 -20.96 2.62
N ALA A 34 7.19 -21.16 1.31
CA ALA A 34 8.47 -21.44 0.68
C ALA A 34 9.45 -20.26 0.84
N LEU A 35 9.00 -19.03 0.57
CA LEU A 35 9.79 -17.80 0.77
C LEU A 35 10.29 -17.66 2.22
N LYS A 36 9.46 -18.00 3.21
CA LYS A 36 9.83 -17.87 4.62
C LYS A 36 11.09 -18.67 4.98
N ALA A 37 11.30 -19.81 4.38
CA ALA A 37 12.51 -20.62 4.62
C ALA A 37 13.76 -19.88 4.15
N TYR A 38 13.76 -19.35 2.93
CA TYR A 38 14.90 -18.59 2.37
C TYR A 38 15.11 -17.25 3.08
N MET A 39 14.02 -16.53 3.36
CA MET A 39 14.09 -15.20 3.99
C MET A 39 14.53 -15.24 5.46
N SER A 40 14.56 -16.42 6.10
CA SER A 40 15.13 -16.57 7.43
C SER A 40 16.65 -16.38 7.46
N GLU A 41 17.32 -16.63 6.33
CA GLU A 41 18.77 -16.50 6.19
C GLU A 41 19.22 -15.08 5.81
N ILE A 42 18.30 -14.26 5.26
CA ILE A 42 18.60 -12.91 4.74
C ILE A 42 17.71 -11.85 5.43
N PRO A 43 18.10 -11.38 6.62
CA PRO A 43 17.28 -10.42 7.39
C PRO A 43 17.09 -9.07 6.70
N PHE A 44 17.98 -8.70 5.77
CA PHE A 44 17.92 -7.47 4.98
C PHE A 44 17.42 -7.67 3.54
N GLY A 45 16.94 -8.88 3.20
CA GLY A 45 16.43 -9.19 1.87
C GLY A 45 17.52 -9.40 0.82
N ILE A 46 17.07 -9.51 -0.45
CA ILE A 46 17.99 -9.69 -1.60
C ILE A 46 18.60 -8.37 -2.09
N GLY A 47 18.12 -7.23 -1.62
CA GLY A 47 18.55 -5.89 -2.02
C GLY A 47 17.53 -5.17 -2.90
N LEU A 48 17.55 -3.84 -2.82
CA LEU A 48 16.75 -2.96 -3.67
C LEU A 48 17.34 -2.93 -5.09
N GLY A 49 16.50 -3.07 -6.08
CA GLY A 49 16.91 -2.98 -7.49
C GLY A 49 17.53 -4.25 -8.07
N VAL A 50 17.50 -5.37 -7.36
CA VAL A 50 17.88 -6.67 -7.93
C VAL A 50 16.77 -7.14 -8.85
N ASP A 51 17.06 -7.20 -10.16
CA ASP A 51 16.12 -7.70 -11.15
C ASP A 51 16.22 -9.23 -11.25
N ARG A 52 15.11 -9.85 -11.68
CA ARG A 52 15.00 -11.29 -11.89
C ARG A 52 16.08 -11.85 -12.81
N GLU A 53 16.47 -11.06 -13.82
CA GLU A 53 17.41 -11.43 -14.84
C GLU A 53 18.86 -11.41 -14.34
N GLU A 54 19.14 -10.72 -13.23
CA GLU A 54 20.49 -10.57 -12.69
C GLU A 54 20.94 -11.76 -11.81
N ILE A 55 19.98 -12.57 -11.33
CA ILE A 55 20.30 -13.72 -10.46
C ILE A 55 20.41 -14.98 -11.30
N PRO A 56 21.62 -15.61 -11.36
CA PRO A 56 21.79 -16.86 -12.10
C PRO A 56 20.91 -17.99 -11.54
N PRO A 57 20.39 -18.90 -12.39
CA PRO A 57 19.53 -20.01 -11.95
C PRO A 57 20.19 -20.95 -10.91
N GLN A 58 21.51 -20.98 -10.84
CA GLN A 58 22.26 -21.79 -9.88
C GLN A 58 22.36 -21.15 -8.49
N ASN A 59 21.96 -19.87 -8.35
CA ASN A 59 21.97 -19.19 -7.07
C ASN A 59 20.81 -19.70 -6.19
N LYS A 60 21.11 -20.00 -4.91
CA LYS A 60 20.10 -20.47 -3.96
C LYS A 60 18.94 -19.47 -3.76
N PHE A 61 19.15 -18.19 -4.01
CA PHE A 61 18.13 -17.16 -3.92
C PHE A 61 17.37 -16.90 -5.23
N TYR A 62 17.64 -17.66 -6.29
CA TYR A 62 16.93 -17.54 -7.57
C TYR A 62 15.41 -17.65 -7.40
N PHE A 63 14.95 -18.60 -6.57
CA PHE A 63 13.53 -18.77 -6.26
C PHE A 63 12.93 -17.50 -5.62
N VAL A 64 13.66 -16.85 -4.71
CA VAL A 64 13.19 -15.64 -4.02
C VAL A 64 12.98 -14.48 -5.01
N ALA A 65 13.91 -14.32 -5.94
CA ALA A 65 13.83 -13.27 -6.96
C ALA A 65 12.77 -13.54 -8.04
N THR A 66 12.52 -14.82 -8.36
CA THR A 66 11.59 -15.21 -9.41
C THR A 66 10.16 -15.45 -8.91
N CYS A 67 9.98 -15.63 -7.60
CA CYS A 67 8.66 -15.82 -7.02
C CYS A 67 7.81 -14.54 -7.20
N PRO A 68 6.64 -14.60 -7.87
CA PRO A 68 5.79 -13.45 -8.06
C PRO A 68 5.36 -12.89 -6.70
N PRO A 69 5.67 -11.63 -6.37
CA PRO A 69 5.15 -11.00 -5.16
C PRO A 69 3.71 -10.55 -5.43
N ASP A 70 2.74 -11.37 -5.02
CA ASP A 70 1.32 -11.07 -5.15
C ASP A 70 0.83 -9.97 -4.20
N SER A 71 1.68 -9.50 -3.30
CA SER A 71 1.42 -8.49 -2.29
C SER A 71 2.57 -7.50 -2.23
N GLU A 72 2.26 -6.24 -2.04
CA GLU A 72 3.28 -5.22 -1.82
C GLU A 72 4.14 -5.49 -0.59
N LEU A 73 3.53 -5.98 0.48
CA LEU A 73 4.25 -6.32 1.70
C LEU A 73 5.24 -7.47 1.46
N VAL A 74 4.87 -8.46 0.64
CA VAL A 74 5.77 -9.54 0.25
C VAL A 74 6.89 -9.02 -0.64
N TYR A 75 6.60 -8.11 -1.56
CA TYR A 75 7.62 -7.45 -2.39
C TYR A 75 8.66 -6.72 -1.53
N ILE A 76 8.21 -5.87 -0.60
CA ILE A 76 9.09 -5.14 0.31
C ILE A 76 9.88 -6.13 1.18
N TRP A 77 9.24 -7.17 1.70
CA TRP A 77 9.91 -8.19 2.50
C TRP A 77 11.02 -8.90 1.72
N ILE A 78 10.80 -9.29 0.47
CA ILE A 78 11.80 -9.92 -0.38
C ILE A 78 13.01 -9.00 -0.56
N HIS A 79 12.79 -7.73 -0.88
CA HIS A 79 13.87 -6.81 -1.24
C HIS A 79 14.60 -6.22 -0.04
N THR A 80 13.91 -5.97 1.08
CA THR A 80 14.46 -5.27 2.24
C THR A 80 14.49 -6.11 3.53
N GLY A 81 14.04 -7.36 3.45
CA GLY A 81 13.98 -8.27 4.59
C GLY A 81 12.96 -7.86 5.64
N LYS A 82 13.03 -8.50 6.80
CA LYS A 82 12.15 -8.21 7.93
C LYS A 82 12.35 -6.80 8.47
N VAL A 83 13.59 -6.34 8.49
CA VAL A 83 13.94 -5.02 9.03
C VAL A 83 13.30 -3.94 8.16
N GLY A 84 13.49 -3.99 6.85
CA GLY A 84 12.90 -3.01 5.94
C GLY A 84 11.37 -3.06 5.92
N LEU A 85 10.77 -4.24 6.00
CA LEU A 85 9.31 -4.37 6.11
C LEU A 85 8.76 -3.68 7.38
N ILE A 86 9.41 -3.88 8.54
CA ILE A 86 8.99 -3.22 9.79
C ILE A 86 9.13 -1.70 9.66
N VAL A 87 10.26 -1.22 9.16
CA VAL A 87 10.49 0.21 8.94
C VAL A 87 9.43 0.79 8.00
N TYR A 88 9.14 0.12 6.89
CA TYR A 88 8.10 0.53 5.95
C TYR A 88 6.72 0.65 6.62
N LEU A 89 6.30 -0.38 7.37
CA LEU A 89 5.01 -0.37 8.06
C LEU A 89 4.92 0.75 9.10
N VAL A 90 5.98 0.95 9.89
CA VAL A 90 6.05 2.04 10.87
C VAL A 90 5.94 3.40 10.19
N LEU A 91 6.67 3.63 9.10
CA LEU A 91 6.61 4.89 8.34
C LEU A 91 5.22 5.12 7.74
N GLN A 92 4.57 4.08 7.19
CA GLN A 92 3.20 4.19 6.68
C GLN A 92 2.22 4.61 7.80
N VAL A 93 2.26 3.91 8.94
CA VAL A 93 1.40 4.23 10.08
C VAL A 93 1.63 5.65 10.58
N LEU A 94 2.89 6.07 10.75
CA LEU A 94 3.23 7.43 11.17
C LEU A 94 2.72 8.46 10.17
N MET A 95 2.89 8.23 8.89
CA MET A 95 2.43 9.14 7.83
C MET A 95 0.92 9.35 7.88
N TYR A 96 0.13 8.29 8.05
CA TYR A 96 -1.32 8.40 8.19
C TYR A 96 -1.75 9.06 9.51
N ILE A 97 -1.10 8.75 10.62
CA ILE A 97 -1.37 9.42 11.91
C ILE A 97 -1.07 10.91 11.80
N CYS A 98 0.10 11.28 11.23
CA CYS A 98 0.44 12.70 11.04
C CYS A 98 -0.56 13.40 10.10
N GLY A 99 -0.96 12.77 9.00
CA GLY A 99 -1.98 13.29 8.10
C GLY A 99 -3.32 13.54 8.80
N CYS A 100 -3.78 12.58 9.60
CA CYS A 100 -4.98 12.75 10.44
C CYS A 100 -4.84 13.91 11.42
N CYS A 101 -3.71 14.00 12.14
CA CYS A 101 -3.46 15.08 13.09
C CYS A 101 -3.45 16.45 12.39
N ILE A 102 -2.84 16.55 11.23
CA ILE A 102 -2.83 17.79 10.45
C ILE A 102 -4.26 18.21 10.09
N LEU A 103 -5.05 17.31 9.53
CA LEU A 103 -6.40 17.63 9.08
C LEU A 103 -7.35 17.92 10.25
N LEU A 104 -7.16 17.28 11.41
CA LEU A 104 -8.03 17.47 12.57
C LEU A 104 -7.67 18.74 13.37
N PHE A 105 -6.38 19.04 13.53
CA PHE A 105 -5.94 20.08 14.47
C PHE A 105 -5.32 21.31 13.81
N ARG A 106 -4.91 21.24 12.53
CA ARG A 106 -4.21 22.33 11.85
C ARG A 106 -5.03 22.97 10.73
N VAL A 107 -6.09 22.33 10.26
CA VAL A 107 -6.93 22.83 9.16
C VAL A 107 -8.29 23.20 9.72
N GLN A 108 -8.61 24.49 9.68
CA GLN A 108 -9.87 25.00 10.24
C GLN A 108 -10.97 25.12 9.20
N ASN A 109 -10.60 25.40 7.93
CA ASN A 109 -11.57 25.58 6.88
C ASN A 109 -12.17 24.25 6.41
N PRO A 110 -13.50 24.03 6.53
CA PRO A 110 -14.14 22.80 6.10
C PRO A 110 -14.09 22.55 4.60
N GLU A 111 -13.99 23.60 3.78
CA GLU A 111 -13.89 23.49 2.32
C GLU A 111 -12.57 22.87 1.87
N ILE A 112 -11.49 23.09 2.64
CA ILE A 112 -10.17 22.49 2.41
C ILE A 112 -10.10 21.12 3.09
N ARG A 113 -10.58 21.05 4.34
CA ARG A 113 -10.50 19.82 5.15
C ARG A 113 -11.29 18.66 4.54
N GLY A 114 -12.49 18.92 3.98
CA GLY A 114 -13.35 17.87 3.42
C GLY A 114 -12.67 17.05 2.29
N PRO A 115 -12.28 17.69 1.19
CA PRO A 115 -11.60 17.01 0.07
C PRO A 115 -10.31 16.31 0.48
N LEU A 116 -9.48 16.94 1.32
CA LEU A 116 -8.21 16.36 1.75
C LEU A 116 -8.42 15.17 2.70
N THR A 117 -9.49 15.18 3.51
CA THR A 117 -9.88 13.98 4.28
C THR A 117 -10.28 12.84 3.35
N GLY A 118 -11.04 13.14 2.29
CA GLY A 118 -11.38 12.14 1.25
C GLY A 118 -10.13 11.54 0.59
N MET A 119 -9.14 12.38 0.25
CA MET A 119 -7.86 11.91 -0.30
C MET A 119 -7.09 11.02 0.68
N LEU A 120 -7.01 11.41 1.95
CA LEU A 120 -6.34 10.61 2.98
C LEU A 120 -7.03 9.26 3.19
N CYS A 121 -8.35 9.23 3.26
CA CYS A 121 -9.13 8.00 3.38
C CYS A 121 -8.99 7.11 2.13
N GLY A 122 -9.01 7.71 0.94
CA GLY A 122 -8.82 6.98 -0.31
C GLY A 122 -7.44 6.30 -0.39
N THR A 123 -6.38 7.03 -0.04
CA THR A 123 -5.02 6.44 0.00
C THR A 123 -4.88 5.38 1.08
N ALA A 124 -5.54 5.54 2.25
CA ALA A 124 -5.59 4.49 3.28
C ALA A 124 -6.30 3.22 2.77
N GLY A 125 -7.38 3.37 2.02
CA GLY A 125 -8.04 2.24 1.34
C GLY A 125 -7.11 1.53 0.35
N MET A 126 -6.31 2.28 -0.41
CA MET A 126 -5.30 1.72 -1.31
C MET A 126 -4.19 0.98 -0.53
N LEU A 127 -3.79 1.46 0.65
CA LEU A 127 -2.84 0.77 1.53
C LEU A 127 -3.39 -0.59 1.99
N VAL A 128 -4.65 -0.65 2.37
CA VAL A 128 -5.30 -1.93 2.71
C VAL A 128 -5.35 -2.87 1.51
N ALA A 129 -5.70 -2.35 0.33
CA ALA A 129 -5.75 -3.13 -0.90
C ALA A 129 -4.35 -3.62 -1.35
N SER A 130 -3.28 -2.93 -0.97
CA SER A 130 -1.89 -3.31 -1.27
C SER A 130 -1.46 -4.62 -0.59
N TYR A 131 -2.20 -5.08 0.41
CA TYR A 131 -2.02 -6.41 0.98
C TYR A 131 -2.26 -7.53 -0.07
N ALA A 132 -3.20 -7.31 -0.98
CA ALA A 132 -3.57 -8.30 -2.01
C ALA A 132 -2.95 -8.03 -3.39
N ASN A 133 -2.33 -6.87 -3.59
CA ASN A 133 -1.72 -6.48 -4.87
C ASN A 133 -0.66 -5.39 -4.66
N GLN A 134 0.27 -5.26 -5.61
CA GLN A 134 1.25 -4.17 -5.61
C GLN A 134 0.59 -2.89 -6.14
N ILE A 135 0.21 -1.96 -5.27
CA ILE A 135 -0.50 -0.74 -5.67
C ILE A 135 0.41 0.48 -5.63
N TYR A 136 1.26 0.62 -4.61
CA TYR A 136 2.09 1.80 -4.39
C TYR A 136 3.23 1.96 -5.41
N PHE A 137 3.72 0.86 -5.96
CA PHE A 137 4.81 0.89 -6.94
C PHE A 137 4.34 0.80 -8.39
N GLN A 138 3.02 0.72 -8.63
CA GLN A 138 2.47 0.65 -9.98
C GLN A 138 2.05 2.03 -10.50
N PHE A 139 2.38 2.31 -11.75
CA PHE A 139 1.82 3.45 -12.47
C PHE A 139 0.37 3.13 -12.91
N PRO A 140 -0.60 4.06 -12.79
CA PRO A 140 -0.47 5.45 -12.29
C PRO A 140 -0.69 5.61 -10.78
N ASN A 141 -0.94 4.53 -10.03
CA ASN A 141 -1.40 4.57 -8.64
C ASN A 141 -0.35 5.21 -7.70
N GLY A 142 0.91 4.83 -7.82
CA GLY A 142 1.98 5.37 -6.98
C GLY A 142 2.05 6.90 -7.01
N PRO A 143 2.26 7.52 -8.18
CA PRO A 143 2.25 8.99 -8.30
C PRO A 143 0.99 9.63 -7.74
N LEU A 144 -0.19 9.04 -7.96
CA LEU A 144 -1.45 9.56 -7.44
C LEU A 144 -1.49 9.54 -5.90
N ILE A 145 -1.10 8.42 -5.29
CA ILE A 145 -1.07 8.27 -3.83
C ILE A 145 -0.13 9.31 -3.20
N TYR A 146 1.11 9.41 -3.71
CA TYR A 146 2.08 10.36 -3.19
C TYR A 146 1.65 11.81 -3.39
N THR A 147 0.99 12.14 -4.51
CA THR A 147 0.42 13.46 -4.73
C THR A 147 -0.68 13.77 -3.71
N CYS A 148 -1.61 12.86 -3.49
CA CYS A 148 -2.68 13.03 -2.49
C CYS A 148 -2.10 13.24 -1.09
N LEU A 149 -1.12 12.43 -0.68
CA LEU A 149 -0.47 12.57 0.62
C LEU A 149 0.28 13.90 0.73
N THR A 150 0.99 14.32 -0.32
CA THR A 150 1.66 15.63 -0.35
C THR A 150 0.68 16.77 -0.14
N LEU A 151 -0.47 16.74 -0.81
CA LEU A 151 -1.52 17.76 -0.63
C LEU A 151 -2.07 17.76 0.80
N VAL A 152 -2.23 16.60 1.44
CA VAL A 152 -2.63 16.51 2.85
C VAL A 152 -1.59 17.16 3.78
N PHE A 153 -0.30 16.94 3.54
CA PHE A 153 0.76 17.54 4.34
C PHE A 153 0.90 19.05 4.11
N LEU A 154 0.54 19.54 2.92
CA LEU A 154 0.49 20.96 2.59
C LEU A 154 -0.82 21.64 3.02
N ALA A 155 -1.77 20.92 3.58
CA ALA A 155 -3.08 21.44 3.97
C ALA A 155 -3.03 22.71 4.84
N PRO A 156 -2.16 22.83 5.86
CA PRO A 156 -2.08 24.06 6.66
C PRO A 156 -1.65 25.29 5.85
N TYR A 157 -0.82 25.11 4.84
CA TYR A 157 -0.40 26.18 3.94
C TYR A 157 -1.58 26.67 3.09
N PHE A 158 -2.36 25.74 2.53
CA PHE A 158 -3.54 26.11 1.77
C PHE A 158 -4.62 26.77 2.63
N ASP A 159 -4.80 26.30 3.87
CA ASP A 159 -5.76 26.86 4.82
C ASP A 159 -5.42 28.30 5.16
N LYS A 160 -4.13 28.60 5.40
CA LYS A 160 -3.63 29.96 5.62
C LYS A 160 -3.86 30.88 4.43
N GLN A 161 -3.48 30.44 3.22
CA GLN A 161 -3.68 31.23 1.99
C GLN A 161 -5.17 31.53 1.74
N TYR A 162 -6.01 30.53 1.95
CA TYR A 162 -7.46 30.69 1.79
C TYR A 162 -8.02 31.72 2.79
N SER A 163 -7.59 31.66 4.04
CA SER A 163 -8.01 32.58 5.09
C SER A 163 -7.58 34.02 4.79
N GLU A 164 -6.34 34.22 4.34
CA GLU A 164 -5.82 35.53 3.92
C GLU A 164 -6.62 36.10 2.74
N ALA A 165 -6.94 35.29 1.74
CA ALA A 165 -7.69 35.69 0.55
C ALA A 165 -9.15 36.08 0.86
N HIS A 166 -9.76 35.54 1.91
CA HIS A 166 -11.15 35.74 2.28
C HIS A 166 -11.33 36.59 3.54
N GLY A 167 -10.26 37.26 4.02
CA GLY A 167 -10.30 38.20 5.14
C GLY A 167 -10.69 37.57 6.49
N ARG A 168 -10.47 36.27 6.68
CA ARG A 168 -10.66 35.58 7.96
C ARG A 168 -9.42 35.72 8.83
N PRO A 169 -9.54 36.15 10.10
CA PRO A 169 -8.38 36.20 10.98
C PRO A 169 -7.80 34.78 11.15
N THR A 170 -6.51 34.68 10.98
CA THR A 170 -5.73 33.49 11.30
C THR A 170 -5.29 33.62 12.75
N ASP A 171 -5.98 32.93 13.66
CA ASP A 171 -5.56 32.78 15.05
C ASP A 171 -4.40 31.78 15.20
#